data_7f701f5d9b949f9eb22083237edc1b8b
#
_entry.id   7f701f5d9b949f9eb22083237edc1b8b
#
_cell.length_a   1.000
_cell.length_b   1.000
_cell.length_c   1.000
_cell.angle_alpha   90.00
_cell.angle_beta   90.00
_cell.angle_gamma   90.00
#
_symmetry.space_group_name_H-M   'P 1'
#
loop_
_entity.id
_entity.type
_entity.pdbx_description
1 polymer ?
#
loop_
_entity_poly.entity_id
_entity_poly.type
_entity_poly.pdbx_seq_one_letter_code
_entity_poly.pdbx_strand_id
1 'polypeptide(L)'
;KAGQVEHLCTPISLKVGSANGRLAEILSALHPTPAVGGYPKELAMEWIRRVEPHERRYYGGYLGPMFGEHVRLFVNLRCMEVDDSRLRLYVGGGLTDKSDPESEWKETEAKAQTLLSIINGYK
;
A
#
# COMPACT_ATOMS: atom_id res chain seq x y z
N LYS A 1 -12.24 -8.40 7.53
CA LYS A 1 -13.05 -7.76 6.46
C LYS A 1 -12.56 -6.33 6.25
N ALA A 2 -12.36 -5.95 5.03
CA ALA A 2 -12.08 -4.57 4.64
C ALA A 2 -13.17 -4.14 3.64
N GLY A 3 -14.25 -3.55 4.17
CA GLY A 3 -15.46 -3.29 3.39
C GLY A 3 -16.14 -4.59 2.95
N GLN A 4 -16.40 -4.74 1.66
CA GLN A 4 -17.00 -5.94 1.07
C GLN A 4 -15.99 -7.03 0.69
N VAL A 5 -14.70 -6.83 0.97
CA VAL A 5 -13.63 -7.77 0.60
C VAL A 5 -13.13 -8.52 1.84
N GLU A 6 -12.98 -9.83 1.70
CA GLU A 6 -12.36 -10.70 2.70
C GLU A 6 -10.95 -11.07 2.23
N HIS A 7 -9.97 -10.94 3.12
CA HIS A 7 -8.59 -11.29 2.84
C HIS A 7 -8.15 -12.45 3.73
N LEU A 8 -7.43 -13.39 3.15
CA LEU A 8 -6.65 -14.35 3.92
C LEU A 8 -5.52 -13.60 4.61
N CYS A 9 -5.34 -13.83 5.89
CA CYS A 9 -4.29 -13.19 6.68
C CYS A 9 -3.49 -14.25 7.44
N THR A 10 -2.18 -14.22 7.27
CA THR A 10 -1.25 -15.03 8.03
C THR A 10 -0.44 -14.13 8.95
N PRO A 11 -0.63 -14.18 10.28
CA PRO A 11 0.20 -13.43 11.20
C PRO A 11 1.60 -14.05 11.26
N ILE A 12 2.62 -13.22 11.09
CA ILE A 12 4.02 -13.58 11.25
C ILE A 12 4.56 -12.81 12.43
N SER A 13 5.10 -13.52 13.43
CA SER A 13 5.65 -12.92 14.64
C SER A 13 7.13 -13.24 14.78
N LEU A 14 7.93 -12.24 15.08
CA LEU A 14 9.35 -12.37 15.34
C LEU A 14 9.67 -11.66 16.66
N LYS A 15 10.32 -12.37 17.60
CA LYS A 15 10.87 -11.75 18.78
C LYS A 15 12.22 -11.13 18.43
N VAL A 16 12.28 -9.81 18.39
CA VAL A 16 13.51 -9.04 18.33
C VAL A 16 13.83 -8.56 19.73
N GLY A 17 15.07 -8.62 20.16
CA GLY A 17 15.49 -8.04 21.45
C GLY A 17 15.04 -6.58 21.57
N SER A 18 15.70 -5.73 22.34
CA SER A 18 15.30 -4.31 22.41
C SER A 18 15.17 -3.71 21.00
N ALA A 19 13.98 -3.28 20.65
CA ALA A 19 13.70 -2.62 19.36
C ALA A 19 14.24 -1.17 19.34
N ASN A 20 14.70 -0.65 20.47
CA ASN A 20 15.24 0.68 20.60
C ASN A 20 16.42 0.90 19.64
N GLY A 21 16.27 1.86 18.74
CA GLY A 21 17.25 2.20 17.72
C GLY A 21 17.22 1.35 16.43
N ARG A 22 16.51 0.23 16.41
CA ARG A 22 16.46 -0.66 15.23
C ARG A 22 15.20 -0.53 14.36
N LEU A 23 14.26 0.31 14.75
CA LEU A 23 13.00 0.48 14.03
C LEU A 23 13.26 0.89 12.58
N ALA A 24 14.16 1.85 12.36
CA ALA A 24 14.48 2.32 10.99
C ALA A 24 15.05 1.21 10.11
N GLU A 25 15.93 0.35 10.66
CA GLU A 25 16.48 -0.81 9.95
C GLU A 25 15.39 -1.80 9.57
N ILE A 26 14.49 -2.13 10.51
CA ILE A 26 13.38 -3.04 10.30
C ILE A 26 12.44 -2.49 9.20
N LEU A 27 12.09 -1.21 9.30
CA LEU A 27 11.23 -0.57 8.29
C LEU A 27 11.90 -0.52 6.93
N SER A 28 13.18 -0.22 6.84
CA SER A 28 13.94 -0.22 5.58
C SER A 28 14.01 -1.61 4.94
N ALA A 29 14.17 -2.65 5.76
CA ALA A 29 14.18 -4.02 5.26
C ALA A 29 12.81 -4.47 4.72
N LEU A 30 11.74 -4.04 5.38
CA LEU A 30 10.37 -4.39 5.00
C LEU A 30 9.80 -3.51 3.89
N HIS A 31 10.33 -2.32 3.67
CA HIS A 31 9.78 -1.35 2.70
C HIS A 31 10.51 -1.39 1.35
N PRO A 32 9.78 -1.34 0.22
CA PRO A 32 8.35 -1.62 0.14
C PRO A 32 8.06 -3.10 0.39
N THR A 33 6.88 -3.40 0.95
CA THR A 33 6.45 -4.78 1.14
C THR A 33 6.20 -5.45 -0.21
N PRO A 34 6.35 -6.77 -0.36
CA PRO A 34 6.11 -7.47 -1.62
C PRO A 34 4.72 -7.23 -2.22
N ALA A 35 3.71 -7.02 -1.37
CA ALA A 35 2.35 -6.71 -1.83
C ALA A 35 2.23 -5.38 -2.60
N VAL A 36 3.20 -4.47 -2.43
CA VAL A 36 3.21 -3.14 -3.07
C VAL A 36 4.40 -2.97 -4.00
N GLY A 37 5.53 -3.57 -3.65
CA GLY A 37 6.77 -3.45 -4.39
C GLY A 37 7.04 -4.62 -5.34
N GLY A 38 6.32 -5.74 -5.18
CA GLY A 38 6.55 -6.95 -5.97
C GLY A 38 7.72 -7.80 -5.45
N TYR A 39 7.94 -8.93 -6.10
CA TYR A 39 9.00 -9.89 -5.78
C TYR A 39 9.59 -10.50 -7.06
N PRO A 40 10.92 -10.66 -7.20
CA PRO A 40 11.97 -10.15 -6.30
C PRO A 40 12.01 -8.61 -6.22
N LYS A 41 12.29 -8.07 -5.05
CA LYS A 41 12.14 -6.64 -4.73
C LYS A 41 12.88 -5.71 -5.71
N GLU A 42 14.16 -5.95 -5.92
CA GLU A 42 15.02 -5.08 -6.73
C GLU A 42 14.52 -5.00 -8.18
N LEU A 43 14.25 -6.18 -8.77
CA LEU A 43 13.77 -6.28 -10.14
C LEU A 43 12.38 -5.65 -10.30
N ALA A 44 11.47 -5.94 -9.39
CA ALA A 44 10.12 -5.41 -9.42
C ALA A 44 10.12 -3.87 -9.25
N MET A 45 10.95 -3.34 -8.36
CA MET A 45 11.08 -1.90 -8.18
C MET A 45 11.72 -1.19 -9.38
N GLU A 46 12.62 -1.87 -10.10
CA GLU A 46 13.16 -1.35 -11.35
C GLU A 46 12.06 -1.24 -12.42
N TRP A 47 11.25 -2.29 -12.57
CA TRP A 47 10.11 -2.28 -13.48
C TRP A 47 9.08 -1.19 -13.13
N ILE A 48 8.70 -1.07 -11.87
CA ILE A 48 7.77 -0.03 -11.41
C ILE A 48 8.26 1.36 -11.83
N ARG A 49 9.55 1.67 -11.60
CA ARG A 49 10.11 2.97 -11.98
C ARG A 49 10.11 3.23 -13.50
N ARG A 50 10.13 2.17 -14.31
CA ARG A 50 10.10 2.28 -15.77
C ARG A 50 8.70 2.45 -16.33
N VAL A 51 7.70 1.79 -15.72
CA VAL A 51 6.36 1.71 -16.30
C VAL A 51 5.36 2.67 -15.67
N GLU A 52 5.54 3.05 -14.42
CA GLU A 52 4.65 4.02 -13.79
C GLU A 52 5.00 5.45 -14.22
N PRO A 53 4.05 6.20 -14.83
CA PRO A 53 4.29 7.55 -15.33
C PRO A 53 4.20 8.62 -14.23
N HIS A 54 4.07 8.23 -12.97
CA HIS A 54 3.87 9.12 -11.83
C HIS A 54 4.69 8.70 -10.62
N GLU A 55 4.90 9.61 -9.71
CA GLU A 55 5.50 9.34 -8.41
C GLU A 55 4.46 8.79 -7.43
N ARG A 56 4.82 7.75 -6.70
CA ARG A 56 3.96 7.14 -5.67
C ARG A 56 3.81 7.98 -4.41
N ARG A 57 4.73 8.91 -4.15
CA ARG A 57 4.75 9.77 -2.96
C ARG A 57 4.54 8.96 -1.68
N TYR A 58 3.43 9.20 -0.95
CA TYR A 58 3.09 8.46 0.26
C TYR A 58 2.42 7.10 0.03
N TYR A 59 2.00 6.81 -1.22
CA TYR A 59 1.39 5.52 -1.56
C TYR A 59 2.40 4.38 -1.40
N GLY A 60 2.00 3.34 -0.67
CA GLY A 60 2.86 2.20 -0.33
C GLY A 60 3.84 2.45 0.81
N GLY A 61 3.89 3.67 1.36
CA GLY A 61 4.65 3.99 2.55
C GLY A 61 4.01 3.45 3.84
N TYR A 62 4.54 3.85 4.98
CA TYR A 62 4.00 3.49 6.29
C TYR A 62 3.30 4.67 6.94
N LEU A 63 2.16 4.40 7.55
CA LEU A 63 1.38 5.36 8.32
C LEU A 63 0.89 4.71 9.60
N GLY A 64 1.01 5.39 10.73
CA GLY A 64 0.44 4.91 11.97
C GLY A 64 1.04 5.56 13.23
N PRO A 65 0.40 5.32 14.38
CA PRO A 65 0.80 5.92 15.64
C PRO A 65 2.08 5.28 16.22
N MET A 66 2.88 6.11 16.86
CA MET A 66 4.05 5.73 17.62
C MET A 66 3.97 6.36 19.01
N PHE A 67 3.91 5.55 20.05
CA PHE A 67 3.84 5.97 21.45
C PHE A 67 4.92 5.25 22.26
N GLY A 68 6.04 5.91 22.48
CA GLY A 68 7.22 5.31 23.11
C GLY A 68 7.71 4.08 22.34
N GLU A 69 7.74 2.93 22.99
CA GLU A 69 8.13 1.67 22.35
C GLU A 69 7.01 0.96 21.57
N HIS A 70 5.77 1.44 21.70
CA HIS A 70 4.65 0.88 20.99
C HIS A 70 4.48 1.54 19.63
N VAL A 71 4.69 0.75 18.60
CA VAL A 71 4.61 1.20 17.20
C VAL A 71 3.58 0.35 16.46
N ARG A 72 2.62 1.01 15.82
CA ARG A 72 1.61 0.36 14.96
C ARG A 72 1.61 1.05 13.61
N LEU A 73 2.23 0.43 12.63
CA LEU A 73 2.32 0.97 11.28
C LEU A 73 1.52 0.12 10.30
N PHE A 74 0.89 0.77 9.38
CA PHE A 74 0.11 0.18 8.32
C PHE A 74 0.68 0.64 6.99
N VAL A 75 0.65 -0.25 5.99
CA VAL A 75 0.99 0.15 4.62
C VAL A 75 -0.08 1.10 4.10
N ASN A 76 0.33 2.25 3.61
CA ASN A 76 -0.58 3.29 3.10
C ASN A 76 -1.10 2.91 1.71
N LEU A 77 -2.27 2.28 1.69
CA LEU A 77 -2.97 1.85 0.48
C LEU A 77 -4.29 2.61 0.34
N ARG A 78 -4.83 2.66 -0.89
CA ARG A 78 -6.11 3.33 -1.17
C ARG A 78 -6.16 4.71 -0.56
N CYS A 79 -5.16 5.50 -0.86
CA CYS A 79 -5.04 6.86 -0.35
C CYS A 79 -5.38 7.88 -1.42
N MET A 80 -5.61 9.10 -0.97
CA MET A 80 -5.97 10.22 -1.82
C MET A 80 -5.07 11.41 -1.48
N GLU A 81 -4.58 12.04 -2.51
CA GLU A 81 -3.96 13.36 -2.43
C GLU A 81 -4.98 14.43 -2.78
N VAL A 82 -5.09 15.43 -1.95
CA VAL A 82 -5.97 16.57 -2.15
C VAL A 82 -5.11 17.80 -2.39
N ASP A 83 -5.31 18.42 -3.52
CA ASP A 83 -4.70 19.69 -3.93
C ASP A 83 -5.84 20.70 -4.16
N ASP A 84 -5.54 22.00 -4.23
CA ASP A 84 -6.54 23.07 -4.34
C ASP A 84 -7.56 22.88 -5.48
N SER A 85 -7.21 22.16 -6.53
CA SER A 85 -8.05 21.95 -7.71
C SER A 85 -8.27 20.49 -8.10
N ARG A 86 -7.59 19.54 -7.45
CA ARG A 86 -7.57 18.15 -7.91
C ARG A 86 -7.59 17.16 -6.76
N LEU A 87 -8.27 16.03 -7.02
CA LEU A 87 -8.17 14.82 -6.20
C LEU A 87 -7.40 13.77 -6.99
N ARG A 88 -6.35 13.24 -6.41
CA ARG A 88 -5.58 12.14 -7.00
C ARG A 88 -5.72 10.91 -6.13
N LEU A 89 -6.34 9.88 -6.69
CA LEU A 89 -6.52 8.60 -6.01
C LEU A 89 -5.35 7.68 -6.35
N TYR A 90 -4.80 7.03 -5.33
CA TYR A 90 -3.77 6.01 -5.48
C TYR A 90 -4.38 4.65 -5.13
N VAL A 91 -4.49 3.82 -6.15
CA VAL A 91 -4.98 2.43 -6.05
C VAL A 91 -4.09 1.53 -6.90
N GLY A 92 -4.07 0.25 -6.61
CA GLY A 92 -3.30 -0.69 -7.39
C GLY A 92 -3.69 -2.14 -7.09
N GLY A 93 -3.24 -3.06 -7.94
CA GLY A 93 -3.38 -4.49 -7.82
C GLY A 93 -2.04 -5.20 -7.88
N GLY A 94 -1.99 -6.45 -7.42
CA GLY A 94 -0.82 -7.32 -7.57
C GLY A 94 -0.95 -8.12 -8.86
N LEU A 95 0.02 -7.99 -9.76
CA LEU A 95 0.06 -8.75 -11.00
C LEU A 95 0.88 -10.02 -10.84
N THR A 96 0.39 -11.10 -11.42
CA THR A 96 1.07 -12.39 -11.54
C THR A 96 1.09 -12.82 -13.01
N ASP A 97 1.79 -13.91 -13.31
CA ASP A 97 1.81 -14.52 -14.63
C ASP A 97 0.43 -15.01 -15.13
N LYS A 98 -0.52 -15.16 -14.20
CA LYS A 98 -1.91 -15.59 -14.49
C LYS A 98 -2.92 -14.46 -14.46
N SER A 99 -2.50 -13.24 -14.19
CA SER A 99 -3.39 -12.10 -14.14
C SER A 99 -3.94 -11.77 -15.54
N ASP A 100 -5.25 -11.57 -15.61
CA ASP A 100 -5.92 -11.04 -16.78
C ASP A 100 -5.95 -9.50 -16.70
N PRO A 101 -5.36 -8.78 -17.66
CA PRO A 101 -5.23 -7.32 -17.58
C PRO A 101 -6.55 -6.57 -17.41
N GLU A 102 -7.61 -7.05 -18.07
CA GLU A 102 -8.91 -6.40 -17.96
C GLU A 102 -9.55 -6.60 -16.58
N SER A 103 -9.42 -7.79 -16.02
CA SER A 103 -9.90 -8.09 -14.67
C SER A 103 -9.15 -7.28 -13.60
N GLU A 104 -7.83 -7.18 -13.73
CA GLU A 104 -7.01 -6.38 -12.81
C GLU A 104 -7.35 -4.88 -12.90
N TRP A 105 -7.59 -4.39 -14.10
CA TRP A 105 -8.04 -3.01 -14.29
C TRP A 105 -9.38 -2.76 -13.59
N LYS A 106 -10.37 -3.62 -13.80
CA LYS A 106 -11.69 -3.53 -13.13
C LYS A 106 -11.56 -3.59 -11.60
N GLU A 107 -10.62 -4.38 -11.09
CA GLU A 107 -10.34 -4.42 -9.66
C GLU A 107 -9.80 -3.08 -9.14
N THR A 108 -8.92 -2.42 -9.86
CA THR A 108 -8.42 -1.10 -9.47
C THR A 108 -9.53 -0.04 -9.48
N GLU A 109 -10.43 -0.08 -10.46
CA GLU A 109 -11.60 0.80 -10.51
C GLU A 109 -12.54 0.56 -9.32
N ALA A 110 -12.82 -0.70 -8.98
CA ALA A 110 -13.63 -1.04 -7.81
C ALA A 110 -12.98 -0.57 -6.49
N LYS A 111 -11.66 -0.64 -6.38
CA LYS A 111 -10.91 -0.10 -5.25
C LYS A 111 -11.02 1.43 -5.16
N ALA A 112 -11.00 2.14 -6.28
CA ALA A 112 -11.17 3.59 -6.34
C ALA A 112 -12.58 4.00 -5.85
N GLN A 113 -13.62 3.24 -6.17
CA GLN A 113 -14.99 3.51 -5.71
C GLN A 113 -15.12 3.53 -4.19
N THR A 114 -14.28 2.80 -3.46
CA THR A 114 -14.26 2.85 -1.99
C THR A 114 -13.94 4.25 -1.46
N LEU A 115 -13.03 4.98 -2.10
CA LEU A 115 -12.69 6.35 -1.76
C LEU A 115 -13.73 7.34 -2.28
N LEU A 116 -14.18 7.16 -3.50
CA LEU A 116 -15.17 8.03 -4.14
C LEU A 116 -16.53 8.01 -3.41
N SER A 117 -16.92 6.86 -2.88
CA SER A 117 -18.17 6.75 -2.08
C SER A 117 -18.13 7.60 -0.82
N ILE A 118 -16.96 7.74 -0.19
CA ILE A 118 -16.79 8.60 0.98
C ILE A 118 -16.98 10.07 0.59
N ILE A 119 -16.36 10.50 -0.51
CA ILE A 119 -16.46 11.87 -1.01
C ILE A 119 -17.90 12.21 -1.39
N ASN A 120 -18.59 11.30 -2.08
CA ASN A 120 -19.95 11.50 -2.54
C ASN A 120 -21.00 11.38 -1.42
N GLY A 121 -20.68 10.70 -0.32
CA GLY A 121 -21.56 10.54 0.85
C GLY A 121 -21.60 11.76 1.76
N TYR A 122 -20.72 12.72 1.58
CA TYR A 122 -20.68 13.99 2.32
C TYR A 122 -21.46 15.15 1.64
N LYS A 123 -22.46 14.82 0.82
CA LYS A 123 -23.37 15.80 0.24
C LYS A 123 -24.58 16.05 1.15
#